data_c4de8913c2b26f34f430f41ba2319433
#
_entry.id   c4de8913c2b26f34f430f41ba2319433
#
_cell.length_a   1.000
_cell.length_b   1.000
_cell.length_c   1.000
_cell.angle_alpha   90.00
_cell.angle_beta   90.00
_cell.angle_gamma   90.00
#
_symmetry.space_group_name_H-M   'P 1'
#
loop_
_entity.id
_entity.type
_entity.pdbx_description
1 polymer ?
#
loop_
_entity_poly.entity_id
_entity_poly.type
_entity_poly.pdbx_seq_one_letter_code
_entity_poly.pdbx_strand_id
1 'polypeptide(L)'
;SDVYKRQAYMEGFRKVDAVMADERYRAMIKLFMNRDVTPYVPVPEGVDLEAYKDQLIERFSNKAISDQVSRLCGDGIAKFAVYVVPILKQMLQDGKDISIEAFLIAVYCKYLIGARTESGENIAISEPHITPADRKLISGGSPAEFLKISPFVSLGLDKYPVFMEKYEQFYAMQVAEGLKVLLQ
;
A
#
# COMPACT_ATOMS: atom_id res chain seq x y z
N SER A 1 -5.86 -3.80 4.81
CA SER A 1 -6.30 -3.54 3.40
C SER A 1 -5.42 -2.55 2.65
N ASP A 2 -4.67 -1.68 3.35
CA ASP A 2 -3.78 -0.71 2.68
C ASP A 2 -2.71 -1.37 1.80
N VAL A 3 -2.33 -2.60 2.10
CA VAL A 3 -1.30 -3.33 1.39
C VAL A 3 -1.71 -3.82 -0.01
N TYR A 4 -3.02 -3.98 -0.28
CA TYR A 4 -3.45 -4.58 -1.56
C TYR A 4 -4.44 -3.75 -2.37
N LYS A 5 -5.19 -2.87 -1.74
CA LYS A 5 -6.40 -2.27 -2.35
C LYS A 5 -6.12 -1.44 -3.61
N ARG A 6 -5.11 -0.60 -3.59
CA ARG A 6 -4.79 0.26 -4.74
C ARG A 6 -4.09 -0.52 -5.84
N GLN A 7 -3.20 -1.42 -5.48
CA GLN A 7 -2.55 -2.34 -6.41
C GLN A 7 -3.58 -3.16 -7.19
N ALA A 8 -4.50 -3.78 -6.47
CA ALA A 8 -5.56 -4.58 -7.05
C ALA A 8 -6.49 -3.74 -7.95
N TYR A 9 -6.85 -2.53 -7.51
CA TYR A 9 -7.67 -1.63 -8.31
C TYR A 9 -6.98 -1.20 -9.60
N MET A 10 -5.71 -0.86 -9.52
CA MET A 10 -4.89 -0.49 -10.69
C MET A 10 -4.79 -1.63 -11.70
N GLU A 11 -4.67 -2.87 -11.23
CA GLU A 11 -4.57 -4.08 -12.07
C GLU A 11 -5.92 -4.49 -12.69
N GLY A 12 -7.05 -4.00 -12.16
CA GLY A 12 -8.38 -4.26 -12.71
C GLY A 12 -9.36 -4.99 -11.79
N PHE A 13 -8.94 -5.36 -10.59
CA PHE A 13 -9.85 -5.97 -9.61
C PHE A 13 -10.87 -4.95 -9.09
N ARG A 14 -12.11 -5.40 -8.90
CA ARG A 14 -13.20 -4.56 -8.41
C ARG A 14 -13.81 -5.08 -7.10
N LYS A 15 -13.64 -6.37 -6.80
CA LYS A 15 -14.19 -7.04 -5.62
C LYS A 15 -13.08 -7.59 -4.72
N VAL A 16 -13.22 -7.41 -3.42
CA VAL A 16 -12.21 -7.83 -2.44
C VAL A 16 -12.04 -9.35 -2.42
N ASP A 17 -13.12 -10.11 -2.51
CA ASP A 17 -13.06 -11.57 -2.57
C ASP A 17 -12.32 -12.07 -3.81
N ALA A 18 -12.43 -11.38 -4.95
CA ALA A 18 -11.66 -11.71 -6.15
C ALA A 18 -10.15 -11.46 -5.94
N VAL A 19 -9.78 -10.40 -5.23
CA VAL A 19 -8.38 -10.15 -4.85
C VAL A 19 -7.84 -11.27 -3.98
N MET A 20 -8.62 -11.70 -2.98
CA MET A 20 -8.23 -12.78 -2.07
C MET A 20 -8.19 -14.16 -2.73
N ALA A 21 -8.90 -14.35 -3.83
CA ALA A 21 -8.79 -15.57 -4.64
C ALA A 21 -7.46 -15.65 -5.43
N ASP A 22 -6.78 -14.53 -5.61
CA ASP A 22 -5.49 -14.45 -6.28
C ASP A 22 -4.36 -14.78 -5.29
N GLU A 23 -3.59 -15.82 -5.58
CA GLU A 23 -2.52 -16.30 -4.71
C GLU A 23 -1.39 -15.28 -4.50
N ARG A 24 -1.12 -14.43 -5.50
CA ARG A 24 -0.09 -13.39 -5.41
C ARG A 24 -0.43 -12.38 -4.31
N TYR A 25 -1.68 -11.92 -4.27
CA TYR A 25 -2.14 -10.98 -3.25
C TYR A 25 -2.17 -11.61 -1.86
N ARG A 26 -2.66 -12.86 -1.75
CA ARG A 26 -2.60 -13.57 -0.46
C ARG A 26 -1.18 -13.73 0.05
N ALA A 27 -0.25 -14.09 -0.83
CA ALA A 27 1.16 -14.24 -0.47
C ALA A 27 1.76 -12.90 0.00
N MET A 28 1.50 -11.80 -0.71
CA MET A 28 1.97 -10.47 -0.32
C MET A 28 1.38 -10.03 1.03
N ILE A 29 0.09 -10.25 1.26
CA ILE A 29 -0.58 -9.90 2.51
C ILE A 29 0.03 -10.69 3.68
N LYS A 30 0.23 -11.99 3.51
CA LYS A 30 0.85 -12.85 4.54
C LYS A 30 2.29 -12.40 4.82
N LEU A 31 3.05 -12.12 3.79
CA LEU A 31 4.42 -11.62 3.93
C LEU A 31 4.45 -10.29 4.70
N PHE A 32 3.58 -9.37 4.35
CA PHE A 32 3.45 -8.09 5.03
C PHE A 32 3.10 -8.26 6.51
N MET A 33 2.08 -9.05 6.82
CA MET A 33 1.66 -9.28 8.20
C MET A 33 2.76 -9.96 9.04
N ASN A 34 3.42 -10.96 8.48
CA ASN A 34 4.37 -11.78 9.23
C ASN A 34 5.75 -11.14 9.35
N ARG A 35 6.26 -10.57 8.26
CA ARG A 35 7.61 -10.00 8.21
C ARG A 35 7.66 -8.57 8.70
N ASP A 36 6.70 -7.73 8.27
CA ASP A 36 6.80 -6.29 8.41
C ASP A 36 6.00 -5.78 9.61
N VAL A 37 4.81 -6.31 9.85
CA VAL A 37 3.90 -5.81 10.90
C VAL A 37 4.11 -6.49 12.24
N THR A 38 4.11 -7.81 12.26
CA THR A 38 4.16 -8.60 13.51
C THR A 38 5.33 -8.22 14.44
N PRO A 39 6.55 -7.96 13.94
CA PRO A 39 7.65 -7.58 14.83
C PRO A 39 7.43 -6.29 15.62
N TYR A 40 6.52 -5.44 15.16
CA TYR A 40 6.24 -4.11 15.74
C TYR A 40 4.91 -4.01 16.46
N VAL A 41 4.11 -5.08 16.48
CA VAL A 41 2.78 -5.08 17.12
C VAL A 41 2.89 -5.76 18.48
N PRO A 42 2.56 -5.06 19.58
CA PRO A 42 2.43 -5.70 20.88
C PRO A 42 1.24 -6.66 20.86
N VAL A 43 1.48 -7.92 21.27
CA VAL A 43 0.42 -8.94 21.34
C VAL A 43 -0.08 -8.98 22.76
N PRO A 44 -1.38 -8.66 23.03
CA PRO A 44 -1.96 -8.79 24.36
C PRO A 44 -1.94 -10.25 24.83
N GLU A 45 -1.82 -10.43 26.13
CA GLU A 45 -1.88 -11.76 26.76
C GLU A 45 -3.18 -12.49 26.37
N GLY A 46 -3.05 -13.77 26.00
CA GLY A 46 -4.20 -14.60 25.61
C GLY A 46 -4.69 -14.41 24.17
N VAL A 47 -4.04 -13.57 23.36
CA VAL A 47 -4.38 -13.40 21.93
C VAL A 47 -3.52 -14.32 21.09
N ASP A 48 -4.18 -15.17 20.30
CA ASP A 48 -3.53 -15.96 19.25
C ASP A 48 -3.45 -15.11 17.97
N LEU A 49 -2.28 -14.52 17.74
CA LEU A 49 -2.04 -13.61 16.60
C LEU A 49 -2.13 -14.35 15.26
N GLU A 50 -1.69 -15.61 15.20
CA GLU A 50 -1.76 -16.41 13.96
C GLU A 50 -3.22 -16.71 13.58
N ALA A 51 -4.03 -17.13 14.55
CA ALA A 51 -5.46 -17.33 14.34
C ALA A 51 -6.15 -16.03 13.91
N TYR A 52 -5.77 -14.88 14.47
CA TYR A 52 -6.30 -13.58 14.08
C TYR A 52 -5.97 -13.22 12.63
N LYS A 53 -4.74 -13.46 12.19
CA LYS A 53 -4.33 -13.22 10.79
C LYS A 53 -5.12 -14.10 9.81
N ASP A 54 -5.32 -15.37 10.15
CA ASP A 54 -6.10 -16.29 9.33
C ASP A 54 -7.55 -15.84 9.23
N GLN A 55 -8.14 -15.39 10.33
CA GLN A 55 -9.49 -14.81 10.32
C GLN A 55 -9.61 -13.56 9.46
N LEU A 56 -8.60 -12.70 9.43
CA LEU A 56 -8.61 -11.52 8.56
C LEU A 56 -8.68 -11.92 7.08
N ILE A 57 -7.86 -12.89 6.67
CA ILE A 57 -7.86 -13.38 5.28
C ILE A 57 -9.20 -14.05 4.95
N GLU A 58 -9.74 -14.84 5.85
CA GLU A 58 -11.04 -15.47 5.69
C GLU A 58 -12.16 -14.43 5.51
N ARG A 59 -12.18 -13.39 6.34
CA ARG A 59 -13.16 -12.30 6.22
C ARG A 59 -13.08 -11.58 4.89
N PHE A 60 -11.86 -11.25 4.42
CA PHE A 60 -11.69 -10.63 3.11
C PHE A 60 -12.08 -11.55 1.97
N SER A 61 -11.94 -12.87 2.14
CA SER A 61 -12.29 -13.87 1.14
C SER A 61 -13.79 -14.17 1.05
N ASN A 62 -14.60 -13.63 1.98
CA ASN A 62 -16.02 -13.95 2.08
C ASN A 62 -16.81 -13.36 0.91
N LYS A 63 -17.27 -14.24 0.02
CA LYS A 63 -18.06 -13.89 -1.16
C LYS A 63 -19.43 -13.28 -0.83
N ALA A 64 -19.98 -13.59 0.34
CA ALA A 64 -21.27 -13.04 0.76
C ALA A 64 -21.17 -11.54 1.05
N ILE A 65 -20.02 -11.07 1.52
CA ILE A 65 -19.76 -9.64 1.75
C ILE A 65 -19.41 -8.95 0.44
N SER A 66 -18.50 -9.53 -0.34
CA SER A 66 -18.05 -9.07 -1.67
C SER A 66 -17.93 -7.55 -1.79
N ASP A 67 -17.13 -6.95 -0.89
CA ASP A 67 -16.94 -5.51 -0.81
C ASP A 67 -16.26 -4.94 -2.06
N GLN A 68 -16.50 -3.67 -2.34
CA GLN A 68 -15.88 -2.95 -3.46
C GLN A 68 -14.45 -2.52 -3.09
N VAL A 69 -13.48 -2.87 -3.93
CA VAL A 69 -12.09 -2.42 -3.76
C VAL A 69 -12.00 -0.89 -3.79
N SER A 70 -12.77 -0.24 -4.66
CA SER A 70 -12.81 1.24 -4.77
C SER A 70 -13.19 1.93 -3.46
N ARG A 71 -14.12 1.36 -2.70
CA ARG A 71 -14.52 1.89 -1.39
C ARG A 71 -13.35 1.92 -0.41
N LEU A 72 -12.50 0.90 -0.45
CA LEU A 72 -11.34 0.80 0.41
C LEU A 72 -10.24 1.80 0.04
N CYS A 73 -10.16 2.19 -1.24
CA CYS A 73 -9.09 3.07 -1.74
C CYS A 73 -9.16 4.52 -1.25
N GLY A 74 -10.31 4.95 -0.74
CA GLY A 74 -10.50 6.32 -0.26
C GLY A 74 -9.64 6.66 0.94
N ASP A 75 -9.35 7.96 1.09
CA ASP A 75 -8.67 8.53 2.24
C ASP A 75 -7.28 7.95 2.54
N GLY A 76 -6.46 7.85 1.50
CA GLY A 76 -5.10 7.34 1.63
C GLY A 76 -4.21 8.23 2.49
N ILE A 77 -4.39 9.54 2.43
CA ILE A 77 -3.62 10.50 3.25
C ILE A 77 -3.69 10.13 4.74
N ALA A 78 -4.89 10.00 5.28
CA ALA A 78 -5.08 9.65 6.69
C ALA A 78 -4.67 8.20 6.99
N LYS A 79 -5.00 7.26 6.12
CA LYS A 79 -4.73 5.85 6.34
C LYS A 79 -3.24 5.51 6.30
N PHE A 80 -2.49 6.06 5.36
CA PHE A 80 -1.03 5.89 5.35
C PHE A 80 -0.38 6.47 6.61
N ALA A 81 -0.82 7.64 7.03
CA ALA A 81 -0.29 8.29 8.23
C ALA A 81 -0.46 7.44 9.49
N VAL A 82 -1.58 6.72 9.60
CA VAL A 82 -1.92 5.93 10.80
C VAL A 82 -1.38 4.50 10.71
N TYR A 83 -1.51 3.85 9.56
CA TYR A 83 -1.31 2.39 9.47
C TYR A 83 0.00 1.96 8.82
N VAL A 84 0.64 2.81 8.02
CA VAL A 84 1.86 2.44 7.29
C VAL A 84 3.07 3.22 7.77
N VAL A 85 2.96 4.53 7.90
CA VAL A 85 4.08 5.42 8.23
C VAL A 85 4.76 5.07 9.55
N PRO A 86 4.05 4.78 10.66
CA PRO A 86 4.73 4.44 11.91
C PRO A 86 5.58 3.17 11.82
N ILE A 87 5.08 2.16 11.12
CA ILE A 87 5.82 0.90 10.91
C ILE A 87 7.00 1.13 9.98
N LEU A 88 6.80 1.83 8.88
CA LEU A 88 7.87 2.15 7.93
C LEU A 88 9.01 2.92 8.60
N LYS A 89 8.68 3.87 9.46
CA LYS A 89 9.67 4.62 10.22
C LYS A 89 10.57 3.70 11.06
N GLN A 90 9.98 2.76 11.77
CA GLN A 90 10.72 1.80 12.58
C GLN A 90 11.55 0.84 11.72
N MET A 91 10.98 0.36 10.61
CA MET A 91 11.69 -0.51 9.68
C MET A 91 12.93 0.17 9.07
N LEU A 92 12.80 1.44 8.70
CA LEU A 92 13.93 2.22 8.18
C LEU A 92 15.02 2.40 9.24
N GLN A 93 14.67 2.65 10.48
CA GLN A 93 15.61 2.77 11.58
C GLN A 93 16.33 1.44 11.88
N ASP A 94 15.62 0.33 11.73
CA ASP A 94 16.14 -1.02 12.01
C ASP A 94 16.82 -1.68 10.80
N GLY A 95 16.88 -1.00 9.67
CA GLY A 95 17.49 -1.53 8.44
C GLY A 95 16.77 -2.75 7.85
N LYS A 96 15.44 -2.83 8.02
CA LYS A 96 14.62 -3.92 7.51
C LYS A 96 14.38 -3.82 6.01
N ASP A 97 13.91 -4.92 5.41
CA ASP A 97 13.48 -4.95 4.01
C ASP A 97 12.15 -4.20 3.85
N ILE A 98 12.22 -3.03 3.23
CA ILE A 98 11.07 -2.14 3.02
C ILE A 98 10.45 -2.29 1.63
N SER A 99 10.65 -3.40 0.95
CA SER A 99 10.22 -3.57 -0.45
C SER A 99 8.72 -3.44 -0.61
N ILE A 100 7.92 -4.01 0.30
CA ILE A 100 6.46 -3.93 0.24
C ILE A 100 6.02 -2.47 0.42
N GLU A 101 6.57 -1.76 1.39
CA GLU A 101 6.21 -0.37 1.68
C GLU A 101 6.60 0.55 0.50
N ALA A 102 7.75 0.33 -0.12
CA ALA A 102 8.14 1.06 -1.33
C ALA A 102 7.17 0.80 -2.48
N PHE A 103 6.72 -0.45 -2.64
CA PHE A 103 5.69 -0.82 -3.63
C PHE A 103 4.35 -0.12 -3.34
N LEU A 104 3.87 -0.16 -2.09
CA LEU A 104 2.63 0.52 -1.70
C LEU A 104 2.65 2.01 -2.05
N ILE A 105 3.73 2.69 -1.72
CA ILE A 105 3.87 4.12 -1.92
C ILE A 105 4.03 4.45 -3.40
N ALA A 106 4.78 3.64 -4.16
CA ALA A 106 4.91 3.80 -5.61
C ALA A 106 3.56 3.68 -6.32
N VAL A 107 2.75 2.69 -5.95
CA VAL A 107 1.41 2.51 -6.52
C VAL A 107 0.47 3.64 -6.10
N TYR A 108 0.55 4.10 -4.87
CA TYR A 108 -0.23 5.25 -4.40
C TYR A 108 0.12 6.53 -5.19
N CYS A 109 1.40 6.72 -5.47
CA CYS A 109 1.87 7.81 -6.33
C CYS A 109 1.25 7.74 -7.73
N LYS A 110 1.31 6.60 -8.38
CA LYS A 110 0.70 6.38 -9.70
C LYS A 110 -0.81 6.60 -9.67
N TYR A 111 -1.47 6.12 -8.61
CA TYR A 111 -2.91 6.24 -8.39
C TYR A 111 -3.34 7.72 -8.30
N LEU A 112 -2.63 8.54 -7.53
CA LEU A 112 -2.97 9.94 -7.34
C LEU A 112 -2.54 10.84 -8.49
N ILE A 113 -1.35 10.65 -9.05
CA ILE A 113 -0.83 11.49 -10.13
C ILE A 113 -1.55 11.18 -11.43
N GLY A 114 -1.67 9.91 -11.80
CA GLY A 114 -2.27 9.48 -13.06
C GLY A 114 -3.78 9.49 -13.05
N ALA A 115 -4.38 9.21 -11.90
CA ALA A 115 -5.82 9.04 -11.72
C ALA A 115 -6.46 8.11 -12.76
N ARG A 116 -5.70 7.09 -13.20
CA ARG A 116 -6.13 6.08 -14.17
C ARG A 116 -5.59 4.72 -13.79
N THR A 117 -6.38 3.69 -14.06
CA THR A 117 -5.94 2.29 -13.94
C THR A 117 -4.94 1.95 -15.05
N GLU A 118 -4.30 0.78 -14.95
CA GLU A 118 -3.37 0.32 -15.98
C GLU A 118 -4.03 0.05 -17.32
N SER A 119 -5.35 -0.25 -17.33
CA SER A 119 -6.15 -0.37 -18.57
C SER A 119 -6.66 0.98 -19.11
N GLY A 120 -6.37 2.09 -18.43
CA GLY A 120 -6.74 3.43 -18.86
C GLY A 120 -8.08 3.95 -18.36
N GLU A 121 -8.77 3.22 -17.47
CA GLU A 121 -10.01 3.71 -16.85
C GLU A 121 -9.74 4.86 -15.89
N ASN A 122 -10.58 5.90 -15.92
CA ASN A 122 -10.50 7.00 -14.96
C ASN A 122 -10.83 6.52 -13.54
N ILE A 123 -10.06 7.01 -12.58
CA ILE A 123 -10.28 6.73 -11.16
C ILE A 123 -10.94 7.95 -10.52
N ALA A 124 -12.08 7.74 -9.85
CA ALA A 124 -12.69 8.74 -9.00
C ALA A 124 -11.92 8.82 -7.67
N ILE A 125 -10.97 9.75 -7.58
CA ILE A 125 -10.14 9.93 -6.40
C ILE A 125 -10.96 10.51 -5.26
N SER A 126 -10.91 9.86 -4.09
CA SER A 126 -11.53 10.33 -2.86
C SER A 126 -10.47 10.51 -1.78
N GLU A 127 -10.03 11.76 -1.60
CA GLU A 127 -8.98 12.13 -0.64
C GLU A 127 -9.45 13.33 0.20
N PRO A 128 -10.34 13.11 1.19
CA PRO A 128 -10.93 14.22 1.96
C PRO A 128 -9.93 14.98 2.84
N HIS A 129 -8.79 14.36 3.16
CA HIS A 129 -7.75 14.97 4.00
C HIS A 129 -6.58 15.56 3.22
N ILE A 130 -6.68 15.62 1.88
CA ILE A 130 -5.65 16.26 1.06
C ILE A 130 -5.58 17.75 1.34
N THR A 131 -4.37 18.27 1.61
CA THR A 131 -4.16 19.70 1.81
C THR A 131 -3.89 20.41 0.48
N PRO A 132 -4.03 21.75 0.41
CA PRO A 132 -3.62 22.51 -0.79
C PRO A 132 -2.16 22.30 -1.15
N ALA A 133 -1.26 22.18 -0.17
CA ALA A 133 0.16 21.90 -0.39
C ALA A 133 0.37 20.51 -1.00
N ASP A 134 -0.32 19.49 -0.49
CA ASP A 134 -0.29 18.14 -1.04
C ASP A 134 -0.78 18.12 -2.49
N ARG A 135 -1.89 18.81 -2.76
CA ARG A 135 -2.48 18.90 -4.09
C ARG A 135 -1.50 19.51 -5.09
N LYS A 136 -0.77 20.53 -4.68
CA LYS A 136 0.25 21.16 -5.52
C LYS A 136 1.39 20.20 -5.86
N LEU A 137 1.88 19.44 -4.88
CA LEU A 137 2.93 18.44 -5.09
C LEU A 137 2.47 17.33 -6.04
N ILE A 138 1.23 16.84 -5.87
CA ILE A 138 0.66 15.81 -6.74
C ILE A 138 0.47 16.34 -8.17
N SER A 139 -0.03 17.56 -8.32
CA SER A 139 -0.25 18.20 -9.63
C SER A 139 1.04 18.40 -10.41
N GLY A 140 2.18 18.54 -9.73
CA GLY A 140 3.49 18.65 -10.37
C GLY A 140 3.93 17.38 -11.10
N GLY A 141 3.35 16.24 -10.82
CA GLY A 141 3.59 14.97 -11.52
C GLY A 141 4.95 14.35 -11.25
N SER A 142 5.72 14.85 -10.30
CA SER A 142 7.03 14.31 -9.94
C SER A 142 6.92 13.20 -8.89
N PRO A 143 7.35 11.96 -9.19
CA PRO A 143 7.38 10.89 -8.18
C PRO A 143 8.27 11.21 -6.98
N ALA A 144 9.38 11.91 -7.17
CA ALA A 144 10.26 12.32 -6.08
C ALA A 144 9.60 13.35 -5.16
N GLU A 145 8.95 14.36 -5.72
CA GLU A 145 8.23 15.38 -4.96
C GLU A 145 6.99 14.82 -4.25
N PHE A 146 6.37 13.78 -4.80
CA PHE A 146 5.25 13.08 -4.18
C PHE A 146 5.60 12.57 -2.76
N LEU A 147 6.84 12.19 -2.52
CA LEU A 147 7.29 11.71 -1.21
C LEU A 147 7.29 12.80 -0.13
N LYS A 148 7.05 14.04 -0.50
CA LYS A 148 6.94 15.19 0.42
C LYS A 148 5.50 15.53 0.82
N ILE A 149 4.49 14.78 0.33
CA ILE A 149 3.12 15.00 0.79
C ILE A 149 2.96 14.66 2.28
N SER A 150 1.92 15.18 2.88
CA SER A 150 1.76 15.23 4.34
C SER A 150 1.98 13.89 5.08
N PRO A 151 1.51 12.73 4.61
CA PRO A 151 1.75 11.49 5.36
C PRO A 151 3.21 11.04 5.34
N PHE A 152 4.01 11.43 4.33
CA PHE A 152 5.37 10.90 4.13
C PHE A 152 6.48 11.90 4.45
N VAL A 153 6.20 13.20 4.46
CA VAL A 153 7.23 14.24 4.55
C VAL A 153 8.13 14.10 5.78
N SER A 154 7.57 13.68 6.90
CA SER A 154 8.32 13.51 8.16
C SER A 154 9.32 12.37 8.12
N LEU A 155 9.17 11.43 7.20
CA LEU A 155 10.08 10.27 7.08
C LEU A 155 11.41 10.63 6.42
N GLY A 156 11.46 11.69 5.60
CA GLY A 156 12.66 12.03 4.84
C GLY A 156 13.10 10.89 3.92
N LEU A 157 12.18 10.30 3.17
CA LEU A 157 12.42 9.09 2.37
C LEU A 157 13.53 9.26 1.33
N ASP A 158 13.70 10.48 0.81
CA ASP A 158 14.78 10.84 -0.12
C ASP A 158 16.19 10.62 0.46
N LYS A 159 16.33 10.52 1.77
CA LYS A 159 17.61 10.27 2.46
C LYS A 159 17.93 8.77 2.60
N TYR A 160 17.05 7.88 2.16
CA TYR A 160 17.24 6.44 2.24
C TYR A 160 17.45 5.87 0.84
N PRO A 161 18.72 5.65 0.40
CA PRO A 161 19.02 5.20 -0.97
C PRO A 161 18.34 3.89 -1.33
N VAL A 162 18.27 2.92 -0.41
CA VAL A 162 17.62 1.63 -0.64
C VAL A 162 16.12 1.79 -0.88
N PHE A 163 15.46 2.67 -0.13
CA PHE A 163 14.06 2.98 -0.35
C PHE A 163 13.86 3.62 -1.73
N MET A 164 14.64 4.63 -2.05
CA MET A 164 14.53 5.37 -3.32
C MET A 164 14.72 4.47 -4.52
N GLU A 165 15.71 3.58 -4.48
CA GLU A 165 15.96 2.61 -5.55
C GLU A 165 14.74 1.72 -5.79
N LYS A 166 14.18 1.12 -4.75
CA LYS A 166 13.00 0.26 -4.87
C LYS A 166 11.75 1.03 -5.28
N TYR A 167 11.55 2.20 -4.72
CA TYR A 167 10.43 3.08 -5.06
C TYR A 167 10.43 3.46 -6.54
N GLU A 168 11.56 3.89 -7.07
CA GLU A 168 11.72 4.24 -8.48
C GLU A 168 11.53 3.03 -9.39
N GLN A 169 12.07 1.88 -8.99
CA GLN A 169 11.92 0.61 -9.70
C GLN A 169 10.44 0.21 -9.80
N PHE A 170 9.72 0.20 -8.69
CA PHE A 170 8.29 -0.15 -8.67
C PHE A 170 7.41 0.89 -9.38
N TYR A 171 7.77 2.14 -9.30
CA TYR A 171 7.06 3.20 -10.05
C TYR A 171 7.10 2.95 -11.57
N ALA A 172 8.21 2.45 -12.09
CA ALA A 172 8.39 2.17 -13.50
C ALA A 172 7.71 0.86 -13.97
N MET A 173 7.27 0.00 -13.03
CA MET A 173 6.66 -1.29 -13.33
C MET A 173 5.14 -1.23 -13.33
N GLN A 174 4.50 -2.14 -14.08
CA GLN A 174 3.10 -2.49 -13.85
C GLN A 174 2.96 -3.28 -12.53
N VAL A 175 1.76 -3.27 -11.96
CA VAL A 175 1.48 -3.93 -10.68
C VAL A 175 1.82 -5.43 -10.72
N ALA A 176 1.44 -6.13 -11.79
CA ALA A 176 1.71 -7.56 -11.93
C ALA A 176 3.22 -7.86 -11.88
N GLU A 177 4.04 -7.03 -12.54
CA GLU A 177 5.50 -7.15 -12.52
C GLU A 177 6.06 -6.87 -11.12
N GLY A 178 5.56 -5.83 -10.46
CA GLY A 178 5.94 -5.49 -9.08
C GLY A 178 5.65 -6.61 -8.09
N LEU A 179 4.47 -7.24 -8.19
CA LEU A 179 4.12 -8.41 -7.37
C LEU A 179 5.09 -9.58 -7.62
N LYS A 180 5.44 -9.83 -8.87
CA LYS A 180 6.38 -10.89 -9.23
C LYS A 180 7.75 -10.64 -8.60
N VAL A 181 8.24 -9.41 -8.63
CA VAL A 181 9.52 -9.03 -8.01
C VAL A 181 9.47 -9.22 -6.49
N LEU A 182 8.38 -8.77 -5.85
CA LEU A 182 8.21 -8.92 -4.39
C LEU A 182 8.19 -10.36 -3.91
N LEU A 183 7.66 -11.27 -4.71
CA LEU A 183 7.42 -12.67 -4.32
C LEU A 183 8.51 -13.64 -4.78
N GLN A 184 9.57 -13.12 -5.37
CA GLN A 184 10.75 -13.92 -5.76
C GLN A 184 11.61 -14.32 -4.57
#